data_ae0f0314ecbbbba372e48ad4087c0810
#
_entry.id   ae0f0314ecbbbba372e48ad4087c0810
#
_cell.length_a   1.000
_cell.length_b   1.000
_cell.length_c   1.000
_cell.angle_alpha   90.00
_cell.angle_beta   90.00
_cell.angle_gamma   90.00
#
_symmetry.space_group_name_H-M   'P 1'
#
loop_
_entity.id
_entity.type
_entity.pdbx_description
1 polymer ?
#
loop_
_entity_poly.entity_id
_entity_poly.type
_entity_poly.pdbx_seq_one_letter_code
_entity_poly.pdbx_strand_id
1 'polypeptide(L)'
;IDPEDRVRKSKKIPNIVSLSFFSGGMGLDIGMKNVGIHPLLACEINKEARATIVENDSEIGLIRDIWECNKKTVYKYANLPLDTPIDIIFGGPPCQAFSTAGNRKGFDDDRGSVFIKYLDIIAELKPKYVVLENVRGLQTTPSIIEESNGRPIKGAALYYAYKRLRELGYSVSFNLYNAANFGAPQKRERYVILAKYGDQKLPYLIPTNSEHGEYNLPKWNTLASAIQDIQNTQMHYIDIPKTRVDWYKKIPEGGNWKSLSQNDQKIAMGKKYYMSGGKTGFFRRLNFDEPSPTLVTTPIMPATDLIHPTELRPLSIEEYA
;
A
#
# COMPACT_ATOMS: atom_id res chain seq x y z
N ILE A 1 15.83 -5.00 -18.09
CA ILE A 1 16.69 -5.98 -17.39
C ILE A 1 16.07 -6.22 -16.03
N ASP A 2 15.94 -7.49 -15.62
CA ASP A 2 15.47 -7.85 -14.28
C ASP A 2 16.63 -7.73 -13.29
N PRO A 3 16.58 -6.83 -12.29
CA PRO A 3 17.65 -6.72 -11.31
C PRO A 3 17.77 -7.98 -10.47
N GLU A 4 18.98 -8.51 -10.40
CA GLU A 4 19.33 -9.64 -9.56
C GLU A 4 19.56 -9.24 -8.10
N ASP A 5 19.62 -10.23 -7.21
CA ASP A 5 20.03 -10.04 -5.84
C ASP A 5 21.40 -9.41 -5.77
N ARG A 6 21.54 -8.40 -4.91
CA ARG A 6 22.79 -7.67 -4.78
C ARG A 6 23.09 -7.28 -3.35
N VAL A 7 24.35 -7.33 -2.99
CA VAL A 7 24.84 -6.82 -1.70
C VAL A 7 24.86 -5.29 -1.75
N ARG A 8 24.43 -4.66 -0.68
CA ARG A 8 24.56 -3.21 -0.48
C ARG A 8 26.01 -2.78 -0.69
N LYS A 9 26.24 -1.72 -1.45
CA LYS A 9 27.59 -1.29 -1.77
C LYS A 9 28.35 -0.70 -0.60
N SER A 10 27.69 0.16 0.18
CA SER A 10 28.30 0.79 1.36
C SER A 10 28.49 -0.20 2.51
N LYS A 11 29.62 -0.14 3.19
CA LYS A 11 29.90 -0.85 4.45
C LYS A 11 29.63 0.01 5.69
N LYS A 12 29.34 1.30 5.50
CA LYS A 12 29.06 2.20 6.63
C LYS A 12 27.75 1.80 7.32
N ILE A 13 27.80 1.57 8.60
CA ILE A 13 26.61 1.31 9.42
C ILE A 13 26.04 2.67 9.83
N PRO A 14 24.78 3.00 9.50
CA PRO A 14 24.14 4.24 9.93
C PRO A 14 23.71 4.14 11.41
N ASN A 15 23.32 5.29 12.00
CA ASN A 15 22.81 5.32 13.36
C ASN A 15 21.48 4.56 13.53
N ILE A 16 20.69 4.45 12.48
CA ILE A 16 19.45 3.66 12.45
C ILE A 16 19.59 2.58 11.39
N VAL A 17 19.63 1.34 11.81
CA VAL A 17 19.68 0.17 10.94
C VAL A 17 18.28 -0.26 10.58
N SER A 18 17.88 -0.06 9.33
CA SER A 18 16.54 -0.34 8.85
C SER A 18 16.51 -1.27 7.63
N LEU A 19 15.46 -2.09 7.55
CA LEU A 19 15.23 -3.05 6.46
C LEU A 19 13.80 -2.90 5.93
N SER A 20 13.65 -2.94 4.60
CA SER A 20 12.37 -2.86 3.91
C SER A 20 12.01 -4.20 3.29
N PHE A 21 10.77 -4.62 3.49
CA PHE A 21 10.21 -5.82 2.87
C PHE A 21 8.94 -5.48 2.11
N PHE A 22 8.72 -6.14 0.96
CA PHE A 22 7.60 -5.82 0.07
C PHE A 22 7.62 -4.35 -0.35
N SER A 23 8.82 -3.89 -0.72
CA SER A 23 9.13 -2.47 -0.92
C SER A 23 8.32 -1.84 -2.08
N GLY A 24 7.82 -2.66 -3.02
CA GLY A 24 7.08 -2.17 -4.19
C GLY A 24 7.85 -1.09 -4.94
N GLY A 25 7.18 0.00 -5.32
CA GLY A 25 7.80 1.19 -5.90
C GLY A 25 8.41 2.15 -4.86
N MET A 26 8.74 1.67 -3.66
CA MET A 26 9.39 2.43 -2.58
C MET A 26 8.51 3.52 -1.91
N GLY A 27 7.18 3.48 -2.03
CA GLY A 27 6.35 4.53 -1.44
C GLY A 27 6.50 4.65 0.08
N LEU A 28 6.50 3.53 0.83
CA LEU A 28 6.75 3.53 2.27
C LEU A 28 8.21 3.90 2.57
N ASP A 29 9.15 3.43 1.78
CA ASP A 29 10.58 3.71 1.90
C ASP A 29 10.90 5.20 1.76
N ILE A 30 10.25 5.88 0.81
CA ILE A 30 10.38 7.33 0.61
C ILE A 30 9.87 8.07 1.86
N GLY A 31 8.72 7.66 2.39
CA GLY A 31 8.19 8.23 3.64
C GLY A 31 9.15 8.05 4.82
N MET A 32 9.79 6.88 4.95
CA MET A 32 10.80 6.61 5.96
C MET A 32 12.08 7.43 5.72
N LYS A 33 12.55 7.54 4.48
CA LYS A 33 13.71 8.37 4.11
C LYS A 33 13.50 9.85 4.46
N ASN A 34 12.29 10.38 4.28
CA ASN A 34 11.96 11.77 4.62
C ASN A 34 12.09 12.10 6.11
N VAL A 35 12.06 11.09 6.99
CA VAL A 35 12.29 11.24 8.42
C VAL A 35 13.65 10.69 8.87
N GLY A 36 14.59 10.47 7.92
CA GLY A 36 15.96 10.05 8.18
C GLY A 36 16.15 8.54 8.38
N ILE A 37 15.17 7.72 8.08
CA ILE A 37 15.24 6.25 8.14
C ILE A 37 15.49 5.69 6.75
N HIS A 38 16.75 5.35 6.46
CA HIS A 38 17.19 4.87 5.15
C HIS A 38 17.35 3.34 5.17
N PRO A 39 16.52 2.56 4.45
CA PRO A 39 16.65 1.11 4.44
C PRO A 39 17.96 0.68 3.79
N LEU A 40 18.62 -0.30 4.39
CA LEU A 40 19.88 -0.87 3.90
C LEU A 40 19.63 -2.01 2.90
N LEU A 41 18.45 -2.60 2.98
CA LEU A 41 18.02 -3.75 2.17
C LEU A 41 16.56 -3.54 1.79
N ALA A 42 16.23 -3.84 0.54
CA ALA A 42 14.89 -4.01 0.04
C ALA A 42 14.65 -5.48 -0.35
N CYS A 43 13.47 -6.02 -0.04
CA CYS A 43 13.03 -7.33 -0.53
C CYS A 43 11.76 -7.14 -1.36
N GLU A 44 11.81 -7.50 -2.67
CA GLU A 44 10.69 -7.28 -3.60
C GLU A 44 10.68 -8.31 -4.73
N ILE A 45 9.56 -9.03 -4.91
CA ILE A 45 9.43 -10.09 -5.91
C ILE A 45 9.11 -9.56 -7.31
N ASN A 46 8.48 -8.39 -7.44
CA ASN A 46 8.09 -7.83 -8.72
C ASN A 46 9.28 -7.19 -9.43
N LYS A 47 9.56 -7.59 -10.66
CA LYS A 47 10.74 -7.15 -11.42
C LYS A 47 10.71 -5.67 -11.80
N GLU A 48 9.52 -5.12 -12.11
CA GLU A 48 9.35 -3.71 -12.45
C GLU A 48 9.59 -2.83 -11.21
N ALA A 49 9.09 -3.24 -10.05
CA ALA A 49 9.36 -2.58 -8.79
C ALA A 49 10.84 -2.65 -8.42
N ARG A 50 11.50 -3.80 -8.61
CA ARG A 50 12.97 -3.91 -8.41
C ARG A 50 13.76 -2.98 -9.33
N ALA A 51 13.33 -2.82 -10.58
CA ALA A 51 13.95 -1.86 -11.50
C ALA A 51 13.83 -0.43 -10.96
N THR A 52 12.65 -0.06 -10.46
CA THR A 52 12.41 1.24 -9.79
C THR A 52 13.31 1.40 -8.56
N ILE A 53 13.43 0.38 -7.71
CA ILE A 53 14.30 0.42 -6.52
C ILE A 53 15.74 0.70 -6.93
N VAL A 54 16.25 -0.04 -7.92
CA VAL A 54 17.65 0.07 -8.36
C VAL A 54 17.95 1.41 -9.01
N GLU A 55 17.00 1.96 -9.75
CA GLU A 55 17.13 3.28 -10.41
C GLU A 55 17.16 4.41 -9.35
N ASN A 56 16.30 4.33 -8.34
CA ASN A 56 16.22 5.37 -7.30
C ASN A 56 17.25 5.22 -6.17
N ASP A 57 17.78 4.02 -5.97
CA ASP A 57 18.80 3.73 -4.95
C ASP A 57 19.80 2.69 -5.45
N SER A 58 20.84 3.15 -6.13
CA SER A 58 21.87 2.28 -6.68
C SER A 58 22.76 1.62 -5.61
N GLU A 59 22.66 2.02 -4.35
CA GLU A 59 23.50 1.54 -3.24
C GLU A 59 22.83 0.44 -2.39
N ILE A 60 21.48 0.40 -2.38
CA ILE A 60 20.69 -0.48 -1.51
C ILE A 60 20.95 -1.97 -1.81
N GLY A 61 20.97 -2.81 -0.78
CA GLY A 61 20.92 -4.26 -0.93
C GLY A 61 19.59 -4.73 -1.50
N LEU A 62 19.55 -5.82 -2.24
CA LEU A 62 18.33 -6.33 -2.85
C LEU A 62 18.25 -7.85 -2.70
N ILE A 63 17.10 -8.34 -2.26
CA ILE A 63 16.70 -9.75 -2.29
C ILE A 63 15.38 -9.84 -3.05
N ARG A 64 15.29 -10.74 -4.02
CA ARG A 64 14.09 -10.91 -4.85
C ARG A 64 12.99 -11.64 -4.11
N ASP A 65 13.30 -12.77 -3.51
CA ASP A 65 12.32 -13.66 -2.92
C ASP A 65 12.44 -13.71 -1.40
N ILE A 66 11.34 -13.43 -0.69
CA ILE A 66 11.29 -13.51 0.77
C ILE A 66 11.59 -14.91 1.30
N TRP A 67 11.37 -15.96 0.51
CA TRP A 67 11.70 -17.33 0.89
C TRP A 67 13.20 -17.56 1.02
N GLU A 68 14.02 -16.78 0.34
CA GLU A 68 15.47 -16.79 0.49
C GLU A 68 15.95 -16.01 1.71
N CYS A 69 15.06 -15.25 2.37
CA CYS A 69 15.38 -14.46 3.55
C CYS A 69 15.49 -15.33 4.81
N ASN A 70 16.64 -15.22 5.45
CA ASN A 70 16.94 -15.66 6.82
C ASN A 70 17.98 -14.71 7.40
N LYS A 71 18.31 -14.82 8.67
CA LYS A 71 19.29 -13.92 9.32
C LYS A 71 20.59 -13.81 8.52
N LYS A 72 21.16 -14.92 8.06
CA LYS A 72 22.44 -14.96 7.35
C LYS A 72 22.37 -14.22 6.00
N THR A 73 21.33 -14.50 5.20
CA THR A 73 21.17 -13.87 3.87
C THR A 73 20.84 -12.38 4.00
N VAL A 74 19.94 -12.00 4.91
CA VAL A 74 19.60 -10.59 5.17
C VAL A 74 20.84 -9.78 5.56
N TYR A 75 21.62 -10.24 6.52
CA TYR A 75 22.84 -9.54 6.94
C TYR A 75 23.89 -9.48 5.81
N LYS A 76 24.05 -10.56 5.03
CA LYS A 76 24.92 -10.59 3.85
C LYS A 76 24.53 -9.49 2.86
N TYR A 77 23.25 -9.46 2.45
CA TYR A 77 22.81 -8.52 1.42
C TYR A 77 22.66 -7.09 1.94
N ALA A 78 22.38 -6.89 3.22
CA ALA A 78 22.46 -5.57 3.87
C ALA A 78 23.90 -5.08 4.10
N ASN A 79 24.91 -5.95 3.84
CA ASN A 79 26.33 -5.69 4.09
C ASN A 79 26.58 -5.28 5.55
N LEU A 80 26.10 -6.10 6.47
CA LEU A 80 26.19 -5.90 7.93
C LEU A 80 26.90 -7.09 8.60
N PRO A 81 27.66 -6.85 9.67
CA PRO A 81 28.09 -7.91 10.58
C PRO A 81 26.88 -8.61 11.22
N LEU A 82 26.94 -9.94 11.41
CA LEU A 82 25.80 -10.77 11.87
C LEU A 82 25.19 -10.37 13.22
N ASP A 83 25.92 -9.65 14.06
CA ASP A 83 25.46 -9.24 15.38
C ASP A 83 25.05 -7.77 15.43
N THR A 84 25.00 -7.07 14.29
CA THR A 84 24.53 -5.70 14.22
C THR A 84 23.06 -5.64 14.62
N PRO A 85 22.66 -4.89 15.66
CA PRO A 85 21.25 -4.74 16.01
C PRO A 85 20.44 -4.12 14.86
N ILE A 86 19.27 -4.64 14.61
CA ILE A 86 18.32 -4.04 13.68
C ILE A 86 17.38 -3.13 14.45
N ASP A 87 17.34 -1.84 14.10
CA ASP A 87 16.44 -0.90 14.78
C ASP A 87 15.02 -1.02 14.29
N ILE A 88 14.81 -1.10 12.98
CA ILE A 88 13.47 -1.12 12.42
C ILE A 88 13.35 -2.02 11.19
N ILE A 89 12.28 -2.81 11.15
CA ILE A 89 11.81 -3.51 9.95
C ILE A 89 10.45 -2.94 9.59
N PHE A 90 10.25 -2.60 8.32
CA PHE A 90 8.97 -2.14 7.83
C PHE A 90 8.60 -2.80 6.50
N GLY A 91 7.27 -2.85 6.20
CA GLY A 91 6.79 -3.42 4.95
C GLY A 91 5.29 -3.63 4.89
N GLY A 92 4.80 -3.88 3.67
CA GLY A 92 3.40 -4.15 3.36
C GLY A 92 3.19 -5.56 2.80
N PRO A 93 3.18 -6.60 3.63
CA PRO A 93 2.99 -7.97 3.15
C PRO A 93 1.63 -8.15 2.47
N PRO A 94 1.51 -8.98 1.40
CA PRO A 94 0.25 -9.19 0.71
C PRO A 94 -0.80 -9.83 1.62
N CYS A 95 -2.05 -9.31 1.59
CA CYS A 95 -3.16 -9.85 2.37
C CYS A 95 -4.00 -10.89 1.60
N GLN A 96 -3.72 -11.13 0.32
CA GLN A 96 -4.58 -11.93 -0.57
C GLN A 96 -4.71 -13.41 -0.18
N ALA A 97 -3.75 -13.95 0.56
CA ALA A 97 -3.78 -15.31 1.04
C ALA A 97 -4.88 -15.60 2.06
N PHE A 98 -5.32 -14.56 2.73
CA PHE A 98 -6.44 -14.66 3.66
C PHE A 98 -7.80 -14.46 2.97
N SER A 99 -7.83 -14.10 1.67
CA SER A 99 -9.05 -13.77 0.91
C SER A 99 -9.59 -14.91 0.04
N THR A 100 -8.83 -15.95 -0.21
CA THR A 100 -9.27 -17.08 -1.04
C THR A 100 -10.02 -18.15 -0.25
N ALA A 101 -10.96 -17.73 0.60
CA ALA A 101 -11.91 -18.63 1.29
C ALA A 101 -12.89 -19.35 0.34
N GLY A 102 -12.63 -19.33 -0.99
CA GLY A 102 -13.41 -20.08 -1.96
C GLY A 102 -13.02 -21.57 -2.09
N ASN A 103 -11.80 -21.95 -1.71
CA ASN A 103 -11.31 -23.31 -1.81
C ASN A 103 -10.42 -23.68 -0.60
N ARG A 104 -11.00 -23.93 0.56
CA ARG A 104 -10.53 -24.76 1.70
C ARG A 104 -9.01 -24.86 1.99
N LYS A 105 -8.20 -23.86 1.65
CA LYS A 105 -6.76 -23.86 1.91
C LYS A 105 -6.36 -22.56 2.63
N GLY A 106 -6.67 -22.46 3.92
CA GLY A 106 -6.30 -21.30 4.74
C GLY A 106 -4.80 -20.97 4.66
N PHE A 107 -4.01 -21.41 5.58
CA PHE A 107 -2.56 -21.20 5.62
C PHE A 107 -1.75 -22.01 4.58
N ASP A 108 -2.37 -22.90 3.81
CA ASP A 108 -1.73 -23.71 2.78
C ASP A 108 -1.66 -23.05 1.39
N ASP A 109 -2.17 -21.83 1.23
CA ASP A 109 -1.94 -21.01 0.02
C ASP A 109 -0.58 -20.33 0.15
N ASP A 110 0.27 -20.41 -0.88
CA ASP A 110 1.62 -19.83 -0.92
C ASP A 110 1.69 -18.39 -0.45
N ARG A 111 0.62 -17.61 -0.62
CA ARG A 111 0.54 -16.21 -0.19
C ARG A 111 0.22 -16.00 1.30
N GLY A 112 -0.51 -16.92 1.96
CA GLY A 112 -0.68 -16.96 3.42
C GLY A 112 0.63 -17.32 4.08
N SER A 113 1.35 -18.22 3.47
CA SER A 113 2.67 -18.62 3.90
C SER A 113 3.68 -17.44 3.81
N VAL A 114 3.55 -16.52 2.82
CA VAL A 114 4.40 -15.32 2.67
C VAL A 114 4.25 -14.36 3.86
N PHE A 115 3.02 -14.14 4.35
CA PHE A 115 2.80 -13.30 5.53
C PHE A 115 3.38 -13.95 6.80
N ILE A 116 3.22 -15.26 6.96
CA ILE A 116 3.81 -16.03 8.08
C ILE A 116 5.33 -15.97 7.98
N LYS A 117 5.89 -16.23 6.79
CA LYS A 117 7.33 -16.15 6.55
C LYS A 117 7.90 -14.78 6.95
N TYR A 118 7.17 -13.69 6.69
CA TYR A 118 7.59 -12.37 7.13
C TYR A 118 7.64 -12.22 8.65
N LEU A 119 6.63 -12.75 9.35
CA LEU A 119 6.64 -12.75 10.82
C LEU A 119 7.76 -13.64 11.39
N ASP A 120 8.13 -14.74 10.71
CA ASP A 120 9.25 -15.58 11.11
C ASP A 120 10.61 -14.87 10.89
N ILE A 121 10.75 -14.08 9.83
CA ILE A 121 11.92 -13.21 9.63
C ILE A 121 12.02 -12.17 10.76
N ILE A 122 10.91 -11.55 11.15
CA ILE A 122 10.87 -10.62 12.30
C ILE A 122 11.28 -11.35 13.59
N ALA A 123 10.81 -12.59 13.80
CA ALA A 123 11.17 -13.42 14.96
C ALA A 123 12.67 -13.74 14.99
N GLU A 124 13.29 -14.02 13.85
CA GLU A 124 14.70 -14.34 13.71
C GLU A 124 15.61 -13.13 13.87
N LEU A 125 15.22 -11.99 13.27
CA LEU A 125 16.00 -10.75 13.27
C LEU A 125 15.83 -9.93 14.56
N LYS A 126 14.69 -10.06 15.24
CA LYS A 126 14.33 -9.35 16.48
C LYS A 126 14.59 -7.85 16.43
N PRO A 127 14.02 -7.11 15.45
CA PRO A 127 14.21 -5.68 15.38
C PRO A 127 13.62 -4.99 16.60
N LYS A 128 14.12 -3.79 16.94
CA LYS A 128 13.58 -2.98 18.03
C LYS A 128 12.17 -2.47 17.71
N TYR A 129 11.92 -2.12 16.47
CA TYR A 129 10.62 -1.65 15.98
C TYR A 129 10.18 -2.42 14.74
N VAL A 130 8.87 -2.59 14.59
CA VAL A 130 8.24 -3.16 13.40
C VAL A 130 7.11 -2.25 12.94
N VAL A 131 7.05 -1.97 11.65
CA VAL A 131 5.93 -1.25 10.99
C VAL A 131 5.36 -2.15 9.89
N LEU A 132 4.11 -2.55 10.05
CA LEU A 132 3.39 -3.32 9.03
C LEU A 132 2.26 -2.45 8.46
N GLU A 133 2.24 -2.31 7.14
CA GLU A 133 1.14 -1.68 6.43
C GLU A 133 0.26 -2.75 5.78
N ASN A 134 -1.06 -2.54 5.77
CA ASN A 134 -1.95 -3.40 5.01
C ASN A 134 -3.25 -2.68 4.62
N VAL A 135 -3.95 -3.24 3.65
CA VAL A 135 -5.22 -2.68 3.16
C VAL A 135 -6.34 -2.82 4.18
N ARG A 136 -7.37 -1.94 4.11
CA ARG A 136 -8.58 -2.01 4.94
C ARG A 136 -9.22 -3.41 4.94
N GLY A 137 -9.13 -4.13 3.81
CA GLY A 137 -9.65 -5.49 3.68
C GLY A 137 -9.14 -6.49 4.71
N LEU A 138 -7.99 -6.25 5.33
CA LEU A 138 -7.42 -7.12 6.36
C LEU A 138 -8.39 -7.40 7.52
N GLN A 139 -9.21 -6.40 7.91
CA GLN A 139 -10.21 -6.54 8.97
C GLN A 139 -11.44 -7.35 8.55
N THR A 140 -11.81 -7.30 7.28
CA THR A 140 -13.08 -7.85 6.80
C THR A 140 -12.93 -9.18 6.07
N THR A 141 -11.71 -9.50 5.64
CA THR A 141 -11.40 -10.74 4.93
C THR A 141 -11.50 -11.92 5.90
N PRO A 142 -12.39 -12.90 5.63
CA PRO A 142 -12.47 -14.11 6.42
C PRO A 142 -11.23 -14.97 6.22
N SER A 143 -10.66 -15.48 7.30
CA SER A 143 -9.52 -16.40 7.28
C SER A 143 -9.71 -17.49 8.31
N ILE A 144 -9.13 -18.66 8.06
CA ILE A 144 -9.11 -19.77 9.01
C ILE A 144 -7.79 -19.68 9.77
N ILE A 145 -7.88 -19.63 11.09
CA ILE A 145 -6.75 -19.71 12.01
C ILE A 145 -6.96 -20.90 12.95
N GLU A 146 -5.94 -21.34 13.66
CA GLU A 146 -5.98 -22.50 14.54
C GLU A 146 -7.13 -22.42 15.54
N GLU A 147 -7.34 -21.28 16.16
CA GLU A 147 -8.41 -21.03 17.14
C GLU A 147 -9.82 -21.00 16.54
N SER A 148 -9.95 -21.00 15.22
CA SER A 148 -11.25 -20.90 14.53
C SER A 148 -11.98 -22.24 14.37
N ASN A 149 -11.38 -23.37 14.80
CA ASN A 149 -11.93 -24.71 14.60
C ASN A 149 -12.38 -24.96 13.15
N GLY A 150 -11.59 -24.51 12.18
CA GLY A 150 -11.85 -24.66 10.74
C GLY A 150 -12.93 -23.73 10.18
N ARG A 151 -13.42 -22.74 10.94
CA ARG A 151 -14.40 -21.75 10.48
C ARG A 151 -13.71 -20.45 10.08
N PRO A 152 -14.07 -19.83 8.93
CA PRO A 152 -13.52 -18.54 8.57
C PRO A 152 -14.00 -17.44 9.52
N ILE A 153 -13.05 -16.67 10.09
CA ILE A 153 -13.33 -15.56 11.00
C ILE A 153 -12.85 -14.25 10.33
N LYS A 154 -13.70 -13.23 10.29
CA LYS A 154 -13.33 -11.90 9.82
C LYS A 154 -12.26 -11.30 10.74
N GLY A 155 -11.23 -10.70 10.15
CA GLY A 155 -10.13 -10.10 10.90
C GLY A 155 -9.13 -11.10 11.48
N ALA A 156 -9.25 -12.39 11.18
CA ALA A 156 -8.35 -13.41 11.70
C ALA A 156 -6.88 -13.15 11.35
N ALA A 157 -6.60 -12.62 10.16
CA ALA A 157 -5.23 -12.27 9.76
C ALA A 157 -4.61 -11.15 10.62
N LEU A 158 -5.40 -10.12 10.93
CA LEU A 158 -4.98 -9.04 11.83
C LEU A 158 -4.75 -9.56 13.25
N TYR A 159 -5.67 -10.41 13.74
CA TYR A 159 -5.53 -11.05 15.04
C TYR A 159 -4.28 -11.94 15.10
N TYR A 160 -4.02 -12.74 14.06
CA TYR A 160 -2.82 -13.58 13.98
C TYR A 160 -1.53 -12.76 14.05
N ALA A 161 -1.45 -11.67 13.27
CA ALA A 161 -0.30 -10.77 13.32
C ALA A 161 -0.09 -10.18 14.71
N TYR A 162 -1.18 -9.68 15.34
CA TYR A 162 -1.15 -9.15 16.69
C TYR A 162 -0.67 -10.20 17.70
N LYS A 163 -1.28 -11.39 17.70
CA LYS A 163 -0.94 -12.48 18.60
C LYS A 163 0.53 -12.89 18.46
N ARG A 164 0.98 -13.11 17.22
CA ARG A 164 2.36 -13.53 16.94
C ARG A 164 3.39 -12.50 17.41
N LEU A 165 3.16 -11.22 17.14
CA LEU A 165 4.05 -10.16 17.63
C LEU A 165 4.07 -10.08 19.17
N ARG A 166 2.92 -10.25 19.83
CA ARG A 166 2.84 -10.30 21.30
C ARG A 166 3.64 -11.49 21.88
N GLU A 167 3.52 -12.68 21.30
CA GLU A 167 4.27 -13.87 21.67
C GLU A 167 5.79 -13.69 21.50
N LEU A 168 6.20 -12.88 20.51
CA LEU A 168 7.60 -12.53 20.28
C LEU A 168 8.14 -11.44 21.24
N GLY A 169 7.31 -10.95 22.16
CA GLY A 169 7.71 -9.96 23.17
C GLY A 169 7.53 -8.51 22.73
N TYR A 170 6.73 -8.23 21.71
CA TYR A 170 6.44 -6.87 21.26
C TYR A 170 5.18 -6.32 21.94
N SER A 171 5.21 -5.05 22.31
CA SER A 171 4.02 -4.24 22.55
C SER A 171 3.51 -3.74 21.21
N VAL A 172 2.20 -3.92 20.94
CA VAL A 172 1.59 -3.69 19.62
C VAL A 172 0.49 -2.65 19.71
N SER A 173 0.54 -1.66 18.83
CA SER A 173 -0.55 -0.71 18.54
C SER A 173 -0.93 -0.83 17.07
N PHE A 174 -2.21 -0.78 16.76
CA PHE A 174 -2.67 -0.73 15.36
C PHE A 174 -3.97 0.07 15.23
N ASN A 175 -4.14 0.69 14.08
CA ASN A 175 -5.37 1.39 13.74
C ASN A 175 -5.53 1.47 12.22
N LEU A 176 -6.76 1.77 11.78
CA LEU A 176 -7.05 2.12 10.39
C LEU A 176 -6.85 3.62 10.22
N TYR A 177 -5.91 4.01 9.39
CA TYR A 177 -5.59 5.40 9.10
C TYR A 177 -5.98 5.76 7.67
N ASN A 178 -6.47 6.99 7.47
CA ASN A 178 -6.67 7.56 6.15
C ASN A 178 -5.53 8.54 5.85
N ALA A 179 -4.83 8.35 4.74
CA ALA A 179 -3.71 9.20 4.34
C ALA A 179 -4.10 10.69 4.24
N ALA A 180 -5.36 11.00 3.88
CA ALA A 180 -5.87 12.37 3.86
C ALA A 180 -5.80 13.06 5.23
N ASN A 181 -5.91 12.30 6.33
CA ASN A 181 -5.76 12.84 7.70
C ASN A 181 -4.32 13.24 8.03
N PHE A 182 -3.37 12.93 7.16
CA PHE A 182 -1.93 13.23 7.32
C PHE A 182 -1.40 14.09 6.17
N GLY A 183 -2.29 14.82 5.49
CA GLY A 183 -1.93 15.79 4.47
C GLY A 183 -1.77 15.22 3.05
N ALA A 184 -1.96 13.92 2.82
CA ALA A 184 -1.97 13.40 1.46
C ALA A 184 -3.26 13.85 0.73
N PRO A 185 -3.18 14.30 -0.55
CA PRO A 185 -4.36 14.66 -1.34
C PRO A 185 -5.09 13.42 -1.87
N GLN A 186 -5.19 12.39 -1.03
CA GLN A 186 -5.71 11.06 -1.39
C GLN A 186 -6.46 10.40 -0.24
N LYS A 187 -7.71 9.98 -0.49
CA LYS A 187 -8.49 9.11 0.39
C LYS A 187 -7.97 7.68 0.28
N ARG A 188 -7.00 7.33 1.15
CA ARG A 188 -6.35 6.01 1.18
C ARG A 188 -6.34 5.47 2.60
N GLU A 189 -7.19 4.47 2.84
CA GLU A 189 -7.27 3.82 4.16
C GLU A 189 -6.33 2.62 4.23
N ARG A 190 -5.52 2.59 5.29
CA ARG A 190 -4.56 1.50 5.55
C ARG A 190 -4.50 1.18 7.03
N TYR A 191 -4.46 -0.12 7.33
CA TYR A 191 -4.01 -0.56 8.64
C TYR A 191 -2.51 -0.31 8.77
N VAL A 192 -2.13 0.37 9.84
CA VAL A 192 -0.73 0.48 10.25
C VAL A 192 -0.62 -0.17 11.62
N ILE A 193 0.22 -1.21 11.70
CA ILE A 193 0.57 -1.92 12.91
C ILE A 193 1.96 -1.46 13.31
N LEU A 194 2.07 -0.89 14.51
CA LEU A 194 3.32 -0.44 15.12
C LEU A 194 3.64 -1.37 16.28
N ALA A 195 4.82 -1.99 16.23
CA ALA A 195 5.27 -2.84 17.33
C ALA A 195 6.64 -2.40 17.82
N LYS A 196 6.82 -2.41 19.14
CA LYS A 196 8.08 -2.12 19.83
C LYS A 196 8.44 -3.28 20.74
N TYR A 197 9.66 -3.76 20.65
CA TYR A 197 10.14 -4.82 21.54
C TYR A 197 10.13 -4.34 23.00
N GLY A 198 9.58 -5.16 23.89
CA GLY A 198 9.34 -4.86 25.31
C GLY A 198 7.93 -4.33 25.60
N ASP A 199 7.72 -3.84 26.83
CA ASP A 199 6.39 -3.54 27.35
C ASP A 199 5.84 -2.14 27.03
N GLN A 200 6.67 -1.26 26.47
CA GLN A 200 6.26 0.09 26.15
C GLN A 200 5.44 0.12 24.87
N LYS A 201 4.13 0.34 25.00
CA LYS A 201 3.23 0.53 23.86
C LYS A 201 3.48 1.85 23.15
N LEU A 202 3.53 1.83 21.82
CA LEU A 202 3.60 3.03 21.00
C LEU A 202 2.23 3.73 20.95
N PRO A 203 2.20 5.08 20.94
CA PRO A 203 0.94 5.83 20.78
C PRO A 203 0.35 5.60 19.39
N TYR A 204 -0.94 5.92 19.26
CA TYR A 204 -1.55 6.05 17.94
C TYR A 204 -1.01 7.29 17.22
N LEU A 205 -1.00 7.23 15.89
CA LEU A 205 -0.63 8.38 15.08
C LEU A 205 -1.71 9.46 15.21
N ILE A 206 -1.28 10.69 15.41
CA ILE A 206 -2.16 11.85 15.60
C ILE A 206 -2.38 12.50 14.23
N PRO A 207 -3.61 12.64 13.76
CA PRO A 207 -3.92 13.33 12.52
C PRO A 207 -3.41 14.77 12.50
N THR A 208 -2.94 15.22 11.35
CA THR A 208 -2.52 16.61 11.09
C THR A 208 -3.57 17.39 10.31
N ASN A 209 -4.51 16.70 9.70
CA ASN A 209 -5.60 17.25 8.88
C ASN A 209 -6.92 16.55 9.23
N SER A 210 -8.04 17.19 8.93
CA SER A 210 -9.39 16.63 9.08
C SER A 210 -10.25 16.96 7.87
N GLU A 211 -11.35 16.22 7.66
CA GLU A 211 -12.19 16.37 6.47
C GLU A 211 -12.80 17.78 6.35
N HIS A 212 -13.29 18.33 7.47
CA HIS A 212 -14.00 19.61 7.50
C HIS A 212 -13.31 20.68 8.36
N GLY A 213 -12.10 20.42 8.87
CA GLY A 213 -11.38 21.34 9.76
C GLY A 213 -11.73 21.13 11.25
N GLU A 214 -12.20 19.93 11.63
CA GLU A 214 -12.52 19.60 13.01
C GLU A 214 -11.25 19.67 13.89
N TYR A 215 -11.45 19.90 15.17
CA TYR A 215 -10.37 20.00 16.18
C TYR A 215 -9.33 21.09 15.88
N ASN A 216 -9.70 22.14 15.14
CA ASN A 216 -8.81 23.19 14.65
C ASN A 216 -7.67 22.68 13.76
N LEU A 217 -7.84 21.51 13.15
CA LEU A 217 -6.89 21.00 12.17
C LEU A 217 -7.16 21.62 10.78
N PRO A 218 -6.14 21.76 9.93
CA PRO A 218 -6.32 22.07 8.51
C PRO A 218 -7.28 21.07 7.85
N LYS A 219 -8.02 21.52 6.84
CA LYS A 219 -8.82 20.61 6.00
C LYS A 219 -7.92 19.67 5.21
N TRP A 220 -8.49 18.58 4.71
CA TRP A 220 -7.81 17.70 3.78
C TRP A 220 -7.30 18.47 2.55
N ASN A 221 -6.12 18.10 2.08
CA ASN A 221 -5.60 18.58 0.81
C ASN A 221 -6.42 18.01 -0.35
N THR A 222 -6.71 18.85 -1.33
CA THR A 222 -7.52 18.49 -2.50
C THR A 222 -6.65 18.01 -3.66
N LEU A 223 -7.26 17.41 -4.67
CA LEU A 223 -6.56 17.05 -5.90
C LEU A 223 -5.95 18.29 -6.57
N ALA A 224 -6.67 19.42 -6.57
CA ALA A 224 -6.15 20.69 -7.10
C ALA A 224 -4.80 21.07 -6.47
N SER A 225 -4.67 20.93 -5.15
CA SER A 225 -3.42 21.27 -4.45
C SER A 225 -2.22 20.42 -4.86
N ALA A 226 -2.47 19.26 -5.48
CA ALA A 226 -1.41 18.35 -5.93
C ALA A 226 -1.04 18.52 -7.39
N ILE A 227 -2.03 18.78 -8.27
CA ILE A 227 -1.80 18.70 -9.72
C ILE A 227 -1.94 20.05 -10.46
N GLN A 228 -2.48 21.10 -9.81
CA GLN A 228 -2.77 22.37 -10.48
C GLN A 228 -1.52 23.08 -11.01
N ASP A 229 -0.38 22.91 -10.34
CA ASP A 229 0.88 23.55 -10.71
C ASP A 229 1.71 22.76 -11.74
N ILE A 230 1.24 21.54 -12.10
CA ILE A 230 1.92 20.68 -13.10
C ILE A 230 1.66 21.19 -14.54
N GLN A 231 0.96 22.29 -14.71
CA GLN A 231 0.64 22.91 -16.00
C GLN A 231 1.92 23.26 -16.77
N ASN A 232 1.97 22.88 -18.06
CA ASN A 232 3.06 23.11 -19.03
C ASN A 232 4.17 22.06 -19.11
N THR A 233 4.07 20.92 -18.45
CA THR A 233 4.94 19.78 -18.70
C THR A 233 4.35 18.87 -19.79
N GLN A 234 5.21 18.15 -20.50
CA GLN A 234 4.74 17.11 -21.41
C GLN A 234 4.10 16.00 -20.57
N MET A 235 2.79 15.81 -20.75
CA MET A 235 1.99 14.83 -19.99
C MET A 235 2.05 13.44 -20.64
N HIS A 236 2.39 12.43 -19.84
CA HIS A 236 2.40 11.04 -20.29
C HIS A 236 1.22 10.28 -19.66
N TYR A 237 0.28 9.87 -20.47
CA TYR A 237 -0.90 9.12 -20.04
C TYR A 237 -1.32 8.08 -21.09
N ILE A 238 -2.10 7.09 -20.64
CA ILE A 238 -2.71 6.09 -21.52
C ILE A 238 -4.04 6.59 -22.08
N ASP A 239 -4.38 6.20 -23.29
CA ASP A 239 -5.64 6.60 -23.91
C ASP A 239 -6.86 5.94 -23.24
N ILE A 240 -7.95 6.69 -23.15
CA ILE A 240 -9.25 6.12 -22.79
C ILE A 240 -9.68 5.18 -23.91
N PRO A 241 -10.14 3.93 -23.62
CA PRO A 241 -10.69 3.04 -24.63
C PRO A 241 -11.82 3.72 -25.42
N LYS A 242 -11.76 3.65 -26.74
CA LYS A 242 -12.72 4.31 -27.67
C LYS A 242 -14.18 4.05 -27.30
N THR A 243 -14.50 2.83 -26.82
CA THR A 243 -15.84 2.45 -26.38
C THR A 243 -16.34 3.19 -25.13
N ARG A 244 -15.46 3.90 -24.43
CA ARG A 244 -15.78 4.59 -23.18
C ARG A 244 -15.73 6.12 -23.28
N VAL A 245 -15.06 6.67 -24.30
CA VAL A 245 -14.82 8.10 -24.50
C VAL A 245 -16.12 8.90 -24.48
N ASP A 246 -17.15 8.45 -25.24
CA ASP A 246 -18.40 9.19 -25.37
C ASP A 246 -19.23 9.24 -24.09
N TRP A 247 -19.04 8.29 -23.18
CA TRP A 247 -19.63 8.33 -21.85
C TRP A 247 -18.98 9.40 -20.99
N TYR A 248 -17.64 9.50 -21.00
CA TYR A 248 -16.93 10.52 -20.21
C TYR A 248 -17.22 11.95 -20.67
N LYS A 249 -17.51 12.18 -21.96
CA LYS A 249 -17.96 13.49 -22.47
C LYS A 249 -19.25 13.98 -21.82
N LYS A 250 -20.11 13.06 -21.38
CA LYS A 250 -21.41 13.36 -20.76
C LYS A 250 -21.34 13.45 -19.24
N ILE A 251 -20.22 13.11 -18.62
CA ILE A 251 -20.05 13.05 -17.17
C ILE A 251 -19.34 14.31 -16.71
N PRO A 252 -19.95 15.11 -15.83
CA PRO A 252 -19.32 16.31 -15.28
C PRO A 252 -18.17 15.98 -14.32
N GLU A 253 -17.40 17.00 -13.95
CA GLU A 253 -16.43 16.94 -12.86
C GLU A 253 -17.07 16.35 -11.58
N GLY A 254 -16.34 15.49 -10.88
CA GLY A 254 -16.84 14.79 -9.68
C GLY A 254 -17.90 13.72 -9.96
N GLY A 255 -18.37 13.61 -11.21
CA GLY A 255 -19.40 12.67 -11.61
C GLY A 255 -18.91 11.25 -11.86
N ASN A 256 -19.85 10.36 -12.10
CA ASN A 256 -19.60 8.98 -12.48
C ASN A 256 -20.78 8.46 -13.33
N TRP A 257 -20.83 7.16 -13.61
CA TRP A 257 -21.90 6.56 -14.42
C TRP A 257 -23.33 6.96 -13.98
N LYS A 258 -23.54 7.32 -12.70
CA LYS A 258 -24.88 7.75 -12.21
C LYS A 258 -25.28 9.13 -12.71
N SER A 259 -24.34 9.93 -13.21
CA SER A 259 -24.61 11.24 -13.82
C SER A 259 -25.19 11.13 -15.24
N LEU A 260 -25.15 9.95 -15.83
CA LEU A 260 -25.75 9.68 -17.14
C LEU A 260 -27.29 9.57 -17.03
N SER A 261 -28.00 9.74 -18.17
CA SER A 261 -29.41 9.43 -18.25
C SER A 261 -29.68 7.96 -17.91
N GLN A 262 -30.86 7.61 -17.41
CA GLN A 262 -31.19 6.25 -17.02
C GLN A 262 -30.97 5.23 -18.16
N ASN A 263 -31.27 5.62 -19.40
CA ASN A 263 -31.02 4.79 -20.58
C ASN A 263 -29.52 4.62 -20.82
N ASP A 264 -28.75 5.70 -20.80
CA ASP A 264 -27.30 5.69 -20.97
C ASP A 264 -26.59 4.87 -19.87
N GLN A 265 -27.06 4.95 -18.62
CA GLN A 265 -26.55 4.15 -17.51
C GLN A 265 -26.64 2.64 -17.82
N LYS A 266 -27.79 2.18 -18.31
CA LYS A 266 -27.99 0.77 -18.66
C LYS A 266 -27.07 0.33 -19.80
N ILE A 267 -26.90 1.18 -20.81
CA ILE A 267 -26.03 0.89 -21.96
C ILE A 267 -24.57 0.89 -21.53
N ALA A 268 -24.10 1.93 -20.85
CA ALA A 268 -22.70 2.07 -20.42
C ALA A 268 -22.26 0.98 -19.44
N MET A 269 -23.13 0.63 -18.49
CA MET A 269 -22.82 -0.36 -17.45
C MET A 269 -23.10 -1.81 -17.89
N GLY A 270 -23.99 -2.02 -18.86
CA GLY A 270 -24.40 -3.35 -19.31
C GLY A 270 -24.84 -4.24 -18.14
N LYS A 271 -24.37 -5.49 -18.09
CA LYS A 271 -24.70 -6.43 -17.02
C LYS A 271 -24.36 -5.91 -15.62
N LYS A 272 -23.35 -5.03 -15.49
CA LYS A 272 -22.90 -4.45 -14.21
C LYS A 272 -23.94 -3.50 -13.61
N TYR A 273 -24.86 -2.97 -14.41
CA TYR A 273 -25.96 -2.12 -13.94
C TYR A 273 -26.81 -2.81 -12.86
N TYR A 274 -27.06 -4.11 -13.02
CA TYR A 274 -27.92 -4.91 -12.13
C TYR A 274 -27.18 -5.57 -10.97
N MET A 275 -25.85 -5.44 -10.91
CA MET A 275 -25.07 -6.00 -9.80
C MET A 275 -25.25 -5.17 -8.53
N SER A 276 -25.22 -5.83 -7.37
CA SER A 276 -25.15 -5.17 -6.06
C SER A 276 -23.77 -4.58 -5.79
N GLY A 277 -23.69 -3.67 -4.79
CA GLY A 277 -22.43 -3.07 -4.30
C GLY A 277 -22.20 -1.65 -4.78
N GLY A 278 -21.19 -0.99 -4.21
CA GLY A 278 -20.77 0.36 -4.59
C GLY A 278 -20.09 0.35 -5.96
N LYS A 279 -20.62 1.13 -6.88
CA LYS A 279 -20.16 1.18 -8.28
C LYS A 279 -19.69 2.59 -8.69
N THR A 280 -19.42 3.46 -7.72
CA THR A 280 -19.07 4.87 -7.96
C THR A 280 -17.72 5.06 -8.66
N GLY A 281 -16.89 4.04 -8.69
CA GLY A 281 -15.64 4.07 -9.44
C GLY A 281 -15.78 3.83 -10.96
N PHE A 282 -16.95 3.34 -11.44
CA PHE A 282 -17.18 3.18 -12.87
C PHE A 282 -17.43 4.54 -13.53
N PHE A 283 -16.75 4.80 -14.64
CA PHE A 283 -16.84 6.06 -15.38
C PHE A 283 -16.66 7.29 -14.49
N ARG A 284 -15.79 7.18 -13.47
CA ARG A 284 -15.55 8.27 -12.54
C ARG A 284 -14.65 9.32 -13.13
N ARG A 285 -15.13 10.56 -13.12
CA ARG A 285 -14.34 11.76 -13.32
C ARG A 285 -14.00 12.35 -11.94
N LEU A 286 -12.74 12.69 -11.73
CA LEU A 286 -12.27 13.23 -10.46
C LEU A 286 -12.81 14.64 -10.21
N ASN A 287 -12.63 15.16 -9.00
CA ASN A 287 -13.01 16.50 -8.60
C ASN A 287 -11.78 17.23 -8.06
N PHE A 288 -11.55 18.45 -8.51
CA PHE A 288 -10.45 19.29 -8.01
C PHE A 288 -10.60 19.63 -6.54
N ASP A 289 -11.81 19.84 -6.04
CA ASP A 289 -12.10 20.29 -4.69
C ASP A 289 -12.09 19.15 -3.65
N GLU A 290 -11.80 17.92 -4.06
CA GLU A 290 -11.71 16.76 -3.18
C GLU A 290 -10.35 16.07 -3.26
N PRO A 291 -9.92 15.36 -2.19
CA PRO A 291 -8.81 14.41 -2.31
C PRO A 291 -9.12 13.32 -3.34
N SER A 292 -8.11 12.92 -4.12
CA SER A 292 -8.26 11.79 -5.03
C SER A 292 -8.69 10.52 -4.26
N PRO A 293 -9.51 9.66 -4.84
CA PRO A 293 -9.62 8.28 -4.36
C PRO A 293 -8.26 7.58 -4.40
N THR A 294 -8.17 6.43 -3.74
CA THR A 294 -6.93 5.62 -3.77
C THR A 294 -6.43 5.42 -5.20
N LEU A 295 -5.21 5.87 -5.47
CA LEU A 295 -4.52 5.65 -6.74
C LEU A 295 -4.27 4.14 -6.93
N VAL A 296 -4.52 3.67 -8.13
CA VAL A 296 -4.33 2.28 -8.55
C VAL A 296 -3.35 2.23 -9.72
N THR A 297 -2.74 1.08 -9.97
CA THR A 297 -1.71 0.91 -11.00
C THR A 297 -2.16 1.30 -12.41
N THR A 298 -3.46 1.25 -12.69
CA THR A 298 -4.01 1.63 -13.99
C THR A 298 -5.17 2.61 -13.81
N PRO A 299 -5.06 3.87 -14.28
CA PRO A 299 -6.07 4.91 -14.05
C PRO A 299 -7.39 4.68 -14.80
N ILE A 300 -7.43 3.73 -15.73
CA ILE A 300 -8.63 3.38 -16.53
C ILE A 300 -9.19 1.99 -16.23
N MET A 301 -8.84 1.42 -15.07
CA MET A 301 -9.42 0.13 -14.66
C MET A 301 -10.91 0.31 -14.35
N PRO A 302 -11.81 -0.43 -14.99
CA PRO A 302 -13.25 -0.36 -14.70
C PRO A 302 -13.52 -0.56 -13.21
N ALA A 303 -14.39 0.21 -12.60
CA ALA A 303 -14.68 0.29 -11.18
C ALA A 303 -13.72 1.16 -10.33
N THR A 304 -12.59 1.59 -10.86
CA THR A 304 -11.64 2.46 -10.16
C THR A 304 -11.07 3.54 -11.06
N ASP A 305 -11.86 4.01 -12.03
CA ASP A 305 -11.43 5.04 -12.99
C ASP A 305 -10.97 6.31 -12.29
N LEU A 306 -9.87 6.88 -12.81
CA LEU A 306 -9.24 8.11 -12.36
C LEU A 306 -9.09 9.06 -13.55
N ILE A 307 -10.23 9.54 -14.07
CA ILE A 307 -10.26 10.46 -15.20
C ILE A 307 -10.10 11.88 -14.68
N HIS A 308 -9.27 12.67 -15.37
CA HIS A 308 -8.99 14.07 -15.03
C HIS A 308 -10.30 14.87 -14.87
N PRO A 309 -10.38 15.80 -13.92
CA PRO A 309 -11.62 16.53 -13.62
C PRO A 309 -12.27 17.20 -14.83
N THR A 310 -11.49 17.88 -15.65
CA THR A 310 -11.98 18.69 -16.78
C THR A 310 -11.54 18.14 -18.15
N GLU A 311 -10.38 17.50 -18.23
CA GLU A 311 -9.86 16.97 -19.49
C GLU A 311 -10.37 15.56 -19.80
N LEU A 312 -10.45 15.23 -21.08
CA LEU A 312 -10.91 13.91 -21.53
C LEU A 312 -9.72 12.93 -21.63
N ARG A 313 -9.05 12.72 -20.51
CA ARG A 313 -7.95 11.79 -20.32
C ARG A 313 -7.91 11.26 -18.88
N PRO A 314 -7.25 10.14 -18.59
CA PRO A 314 -6.93 9.80 -17.22
C PRO A 314 -5.88 10.75 -16.65
N LEU A 315 -5.61 10.64 -15.35
CA LEU A 315 -4.43 11.28 -14.76
C LEU A 315 -3.16 10.80 -15.47
N SER A 316 -2.21 11.69 -15.67
CA SER A 316 -0.91 11.40 -16.26
C SER A 316 0.06 10.80 -15.23
N ILE A 317 1.22 10.35 -15.68
CA ILE A 317 2.29 9.86 -14.79
C ILE A 317 2.77 10.99 -13.87
N GLU A 318 2.88 12.20 -14.40
CA GLU A 318 3.31 13.40 -13.67
C GLU A 318 2.31 13.79 -12.57
N GLU A 319 1.00 13.59 -12.83
CA GLU A 319 -0.06 13.83 -11.83
C GLU A 319 -0.19 12.69 -10.81
N TYR A 320 0.43 11.54 -11.07
CA TYR A 320 0.50 10.42 -10.13
C TYR A 320 1.68 10.56 -9.17
N ALA A 321 2.75 11.24 -9.57
CA ALA A 321 3.99 11.41 -8.81
C ALA A 321 3.85 12.47 -7.72
#